data_cbe306961836794040651c59976a970f
#
_entry.id   cbe306961836794040651c59976a970f
#
_cell.length_a   1.000
_cell.length_b   1.000
_cell.length_c   1.000
_cell.angle_alpha   90.00
_cell.angle_beta   90.00
_cell.angle_gamma   90.00
#
_symmetry.space_group_name_H-M   'P 1'
#
loop_
_entity.id
_entity.type
_entity.pdbx_description
1 polymer ?
#
loop_
_entity_poly.entity_id
_entity_poly.type
_entity_poly.pdbx_seq_one_letter_code
_entity_poly.pdbx_strand_id
1 'polypeptide(L)'
;AQEAISLAGTLKLNKLILLYDCNKMTIDGSLNLSNTENPIKKFKAMNWNVIVCRNGNNYFYVTRAIAKAKRCNNKPTVIIFKTTIGLNSKLAGSNLIHGNPLTAQDLEDLKDKLDIVDPFKLPLDVREHILKTNERNNHLVEKWNNNFAVYQKACPELYKQLVNYMDNKPINMLHLLKQEQIDKDYSMRDANQIILKELSNKLPRLVGGSADV
;
A
#
# COMPACT_ATOMS: atom_id res chain seq x y z
N ALA A 1 12.80 -0.94 5.91
CA ALA A 1 11.35 -1.08 6.23
C ALA A 1 11.04 -0.72 7.69
N GLN A 2 11.90 -1.05 8.66
CA GLN A 2 11.64 -0.84 10.09
C GLN A 2 11.43 0.63 10.45
N GLU A 3 12.29 1.51 9.96
CA GLU A 3 12.23 2.97 10.16
C GLU A 3 10.97 3.56 9.57
N ALA A 4 10.59 3.16 8.35
CA ALA A 4 9.35 3.61 7.73
C ALA A 4 8.10 3.17 8.51
N ILE A 5 8.10 1.96 9.06
CA ILE A 5 7.01 1.45 9.92
C ILE A 5 6.93 2.27 11.22
N SER A 6 8.08 2.54 11.85
CA SER A 6 8.16 3.36 13.07
C SER A 6 7.67 4.79 12.79
N LEU A 7 8.13 5.40 11.71
CA LEU A 7 7.71 6.74 11.31
C LEU A 7 6.20 6.83 11.03
N ALA A 8 5.64 5.84 10.34
CA ALA A 8 4.19 5.79 10.08
C ALA A 8 3.37 5.75 11.38
N GLY A 9 3.84 5.03 12.39
CA GLY A 9 3.23 5.02 13.73
C GLY A 9 3.36 6.37 14.45
N THR A 10 4.51 7.02 14.36
CA THR A 10 4.78 8.34 14.93
C THR A 10 3.88 9.41 14.28
N LEU A 11 3.76 9.39 12.96
CA LEU A 11 2.91 10.30 12.19
C LEU A 11 1.42 9.95 12.28
N LYS A 12 1.05 8.86 12.95
CA LYS A 12 -0.33 8.40 13.12
C LYS A 12 -1.09 8.29 11.79
N LEU A 13 -0.48 7.70 10.76
CA LEU A 13 -1.05 7.58 9.42
C LEU A 13 -2.27 6.65 9.43
N ASN A 14 -3.39 7.13 9.92
CA ASN A 14 -4.60 6.37 10.21
C ASN A 14 -5.30 5.77 8.99
N LYS A 15 -5.00 6.25 7.79
CA LYS A 15 -5.51 5.68 6.53
C LYS A 15 -4.62 4.58 5.95
N LEU A 16 -3.41 4.39 6.52
CA LEU A 16 -2.49 3.33 6.11
C LEU A 16 -2.92 2.00 6.71
N ILE A 17 -3.21 1.04 5.85
CA ILE A 17 -3.49 -0.35 6.22
C ILE A 17 -2.43 -1.23 5.55
N LEU A 18 -1.62 -1.91 6.35
CA LEU A 18 -0.63 -2.88 5.91
C LEU A 18 -1.22 -4.28 5.99
N LEU A 19 -1.20 -5.01 4.88
CA LEU A 19 -1.58 -6.42 4.80
C LEU A 19 -0.31 -7.26 4.91
N TYR A 20 -0.19 -8.03 5.99
CA TYR A 20 0.97 -8.86 6.26
C TYR A 20 0.60 -10.35 6.12
N ASP A 21 1.10 -10.98 5.06
CA ASP A 21 0.95 -12.41 4.84
C ASP A 21 1.93 -13.18 5.74
N CYS A 22 1.40 -13.93 6.70
CA CYS A 22 2.14 -14.69 7.68
C CYS A 22 1.98 -16.20 7.43
N ASN A 23 2.61 -16.71 6.40
CA ASN A 23 2.56 -18.09 5.97
C ASN A 23 3.60 -19.01 6.66
N LYS A 24 4.53 -18.43 7.42
CA LYS A 24 5.57 -19.12 8.21
C LYS A 24 6.60 -19.90 7.38
N MET A 25 6.72 -19.64 6.08
CA MET A 25 7.69 -20.28 5.22
C MET A 25 8.69 -19.31 4.64
N THR A 26 9.89 -19.80 4.40
CA THR A 26 10.94 -19.17 3.60
C THR A 26 11.32 -20.10 2.47
N ILE A 27 12.21 -19.68 1.56
CA ILE A 27 12.71 -20.52 0.47
C ILE A 27 13.38 -21.79 1.01
N ASP A 28 14.14 -21.67 2.10
CA ASP A 28 14.96 -22.76 2.65
C ASP A 28 14.25 -23.61 3.71
N GLY A 29 12.99 -23.28 4.06
CA GLY A 29 12.24 -24.05 5.04
C GLY A 29 11.34 -23.21 5.95
N SER A 30 11.05 -23.75 7.14
CA SER A 30 10.21 -23.06 8.12
C SER A 30 10.85 -21.78 8.62
N LEU A 31 10.06 -20.70 8.74
CA LEU A 31 10.50 -19.43 9.28
C LEU A 31 11.16 -19.56 10.67
N ASN A 32 10.78 -20.53 11.47
CA ASN A 32 11.33 -20.76 12.82
C ASN A 32 12.82 -21.09 12.82
N LEU A 33 13.41 -21.49 11.68
CA LEU A 33 14.84 -21.78 11.56
C LEU A 33 15.69 -20.49 11.66
N SER A 34 15.14 -19.35 11.25
CA SER A 34 15.89 -18.11 11.09
C SER A 34 15.26 -16.90 11.77
N ASN A 35 14.02 -17.01 12.27
CA ASN A 35 13.30 -15.86 12.81
C ASN A 35 12.44 -16.22 14.01
N THR A 36 12.69 -15.56 15.13
CA THR A 36 11.94 -15.67 16.39
C THR A 36 11.14 -14.42 16.72
N GLU A 37 11.06 -13.46 15.78
CA GLU A 37 10.33 -12.21 16.01
C GLU A 37 8.83 -12.45 16.27
N ASN A 38 8.28 -11.60 17.12
CA ASN A 38 6.85 -11.52 17.33
C ASN A 38 6.29 -10.26 16.62
N PRO A 39 5.73 -10.38 15.42
CA PRO A 39 5.26 -9.23 14.67
C PRO A 39 4.13 -8.47 15.39
N ILE A 40 3.31 -9.13 16.19
CA ILE A 40 2.25 -8.47 16.96
C ILE A 40 2.84 -7.50 17.95
N LYS A 41 3.83 -7.95 18.75
CA LYS A 41 4.51 -7.11 19.74
C LYS A 41 5.28 -5.98 19.06
N LYS A 42 5.97 -6.30 17.96
CA LYS A 42 6.78 -5.36 17.17
C LYS A 42 5.94 -4.19 16.65
N PHE A 43 4.85 -4.45 15.96
CA PHE A 43 3.96 -3.39 15.45
C PHE A 43 3.28 -2.61 16.57
N LYS A 44 2.89 -3.26 17.67
CA LYS A 44 2.34 -2.56 18.83
C LYS A 44 3.34 -1.58 19.45
N ALA A 45 4.61 -1.99 19.58
CA ALA A 45 5.69 -1.13 20.08
C ALA A 45 5.91 0.11 19.20
N MET A 46 5.65 0.02 17.91
CA MET A 46 5.72 1.13 16.95
C MET A 46 4.39 1.91 16.82
N ASN A 47 3.49 1.80 17.81
CA ASN A 47 2.21 2.53 17.87
C ASN A 47 1.22 2.19 16.74
N TRP A 48 1.22 0.96 16.22
CA TRP A 48 0.25 0.48 15.25
C TRP A 48 -0.95 -0.19 15.92
N ASN A 49 -2.12 -0.07 15.30
CA ASN A 49 -3.27 -0.95 15.56
C ASN A 49 -2.99 -2.32 14.90
N VAL A 50 -3.09 -3.40 15.68
CA VAL A 50 -2.77 -4.75 15.20
C VAL A 50 -4.00 -5.62 15.22
N ILE A 51 -4.35 -6.14 14.06
CA ILE A 51 -5.45 -7.09 13.87
C ILE A 51 -4.85 -8.42 13.42
N VAL A 52 -5.20 -9.49 14.10
CA VAL A 52 -4.80 -10.85 13.70
C VAL A 52 -5.99 -11.53 13.05
N CYS A 53 -5.87 -11.81 11.76
CA CYS A 53 -6.79 -12.66 11.01
C CYS A 53 -6.31 -14.11 11.13
N ARG A 54 -6.98 -14.90 11.97
CA ARG A 54 -6.55 -16.28 12.30
C ARG A 54 -6.68 -17.26 11.12
N ASN A 55 -7.52 -16.94 10.15
CA ASN A 55 -7.69 -17.71 8.92
C ASN A 55 -7.72 -16.73 7.73
N GLY A 56 -6.53 -16.42 7.19
CA GLY A 56 -6.34 -15.57 6.02
C GLY A 56 -6.71 -16.24 4.70
N ASN A 57 -7.00 -17.55 4.73
CA ASN A 57 -7.45 -18.31 3.56
C ASN A 57 -8.98 -18.33 3.43
N ASN A 58 -9.69 -17.67 4.32
CA ASN A 58 -11.16 -17.64 4.32
C ASN A 58 -11.66 -16.20 4.12
N TYR A 59 -12.44 -16.01 3.06
CA TYR A 59 -12.99 -14.72 2.65
C TYR A 59 -13.75 -13.98 3.76
N PHE A 60 -14.55 -14.70 4.56
CA PHE A 60 -15.33 -14.09 5.65
C PHE A 60 -14.45 -13.45 6.72
N TYR A 61 -13.36 -14.12 7.13
CA TYR A 61 -12.43 -13.57 8.12
C TYR A 61 -11.61 -12.42 7.55
N VAL A 62 -11.21 -12.50 6.27
CA VAL A 62 -10.48 -11.44 5.57
C VAL A 62 -11.31 -10.17 5.49
N THR A 63 -12.55 -10.26 5.01
CA THR A 63 -13.46 -9.10 4.89
C THR A 63 -13.75 -8.44 6.22
N ARG A 64 -13.97 -9.23 7.29
CA ARG A 64 -14.15 -8.70 8.64
C ARG A 64 -12.90 -8.00 9.19
N ALA A 65 -11.72 -8.54 8.94
CA ALA A 65 -10.47 -7.93 9.35
C ALA A 65 -10.25 -6.57 8.65
N ILE A 66 -10.50 -6.49 7.34
CA ILE A 66 -10.42 -5.26 6.56
C ILE A 66 -11.46 -4.23 7.07
N ALA A 67 -12.71 -4.65 7.27
CA ALA A 67 -13.75 -3.77 7.80
C ALA A 67 -13.40 -3.21 9.19
N LYS A 68 -12.76 -4.02 10.05
CA LYS A 68 -12.27 -3.58 11.35
C LYS A 68 -11.12 -2.59 11.21
N ALA A 69 -10.17 -2.82 10.28
CA ALA A 69 -9.06 -1.91 10.03
C ALA A 69 -9.53 -0.53 9.57
N LYS A 70 -10.51 -0.48 8.66
CA LYS A 70 -11.09 0.78 8.13
C LYS A 70 -11.76 1.65 9.20
N ARG A 71 -12.12 1.11 10.36
CA ARG A 71 -12.69 1.86 11.47
C ARG A 71 -11.67 2.49 12.40
N CYS A 72 -10.41 2.12 12.28
CA CYS A 72 -9.34 2.74 13.07
C CYS A 72 -9.00 4.11 12.48
N ASN A 73 -9.20 5.18 13.26
CA ASN A 73 -9.06 6.57 12.79
C ASN A 73 -7.94 7.34 13.47
N ASN A 74 -7.12 6.71 14.31
CA ASN A 74 -6.14 7.41 15.13
C ASN A 74 -4.69 6.93 14.94
N LYS A 75 -4.47 5.83 14.21
CA LYS A 75 -3.14 5.26 13.93
C LYS A 75 -3.18 4.27 12.79
N PRO A 76 -2.03 3.97 12.15
CA PRO A 76 -1.96 2.97 11.09
C PRO A 76 -2.35 1.58 11.61
N THR A 77 -2.88 0.75 10.72
CA THR A 77 -3.29 -0.61 11.05
C THR A 77 -2.48 -1.63 10.27
N VAL A 78 -1.98 -2.66 10.95
CA VAL A 78 -1.51 -3.88 10.30
C VAL A 78 -2.50 -5.01 10.52
N ILE A 79 -2.83 -5.73 9.44
CA ILE A 79 -3.60 -6.97 9.50
C ILE A 79 -2.62 -8.11 9.25
N ILE A 80 -2.43 -8.97 10.26
CA ILE A 80 -1.58 -10.16 10.15
C ILE A 80 -2.48 -11.33 9.76
N PHE A 81 -2.41 -11.74 8.50
CA PHE A 81 -3.14 -12.87 7.97
C PHE A 81 -2.35 -14.16 8.19
N LYS A 82 -2.89 -15.10 8.95
CA LYS A 82 -2.35 -16.45 9.02
C LYS A 82 -2.84 -17.22 7.82
N THR A 83 -1.93 -17.56 6.91
CA THR A 83 -2.19 -18.20 5.65
C THR A 83 -1.40 -19.50 5.51
N THR A 84 -1.72 -20.25 4.49
CA THR A 84 -0.96 -21.44 4.05
C THR A 84 -0.43 -21.16 2.66
N ILE A 85 0.89 -21.16 2.48
CA ILE A 85 1.50 -21.04 1.16
C ILE A 85 1.05 -22.18 0.25
N GLY A 86 0.76 -21.88 -1.01
CA GLY A 86 0.33 -22.88 -1.98
C GLY A 86 -0.98 -23.59 -1.62
N LEU A 87 -1.91 -22.90 -0.99
CA LEU A 87 -3.21 -23.44 -0.58
C LEU A 87 -3.86 -24.22 -1.72
N ASN A 88 -4.44 -25.37 -1.40
CA ASN A 88 -5.06 -26.33 -2.31
C ASN A 88 -4.12 -27.12 -3.22
N SER A 89 -2.85 -26.76 -3.38
CA SER A 89 -1.88 -27.56 -4.10
C SER A 89 -1.42 -28.78 -3.29
N LYS A 90 -0.79 -29.76 -3.93
CA LYS A 90 -0.14 -30.89 -3.24
C LYS A 90 1.00 -30.47 -2.32
N LEU A 91 1.63 -29.34 -2.63
CA LEU A 91 2.75 -28.77 -1.87
C LEU A 91 2.31 -27.71 -0.84
N ALA A 92 1.02 -27.65 -0.53
CA ALA A 92 0.49 -26.68 0.43
C ALA A 92 1.22 -26.74 1.77
N GLY A 93 1.68 -25.56 2.25
CA GLY A 93 2.43 -25.45 3.51
C GLY A 93 3.90 -25.90 3.43
N SER A 94 4.41 -26.21 2.24
CA SER A 94 5.81 -26.59 2.02
C SER A 94 6.62 -25.41 1.47
N ASN A 95 7.92 -25.38 1.81
CA ASN A 95 8.86 -24.43 1.20
C ASN A 95 9.14 -24.74 -0.29
N LEU A 96 8.85 -25.95 -0.75
CA LEU A 96 9.08 -26.34 -2.15
C LEU A 96 8.27 -25.52 -3.16
N ILE A 97 7.15 -24.91 -2.72
CA ILE A 97 6.35 -24.02 -3.57
C ILE A 97 6.77 -22.55 -3.44
N HIS A 98 7.70 -22.22 -2.54
CA HIS A 98 8.13 -20.85 -2.34
C HIS A 98 9.06 -20.38 -3.47
N GLY A 99 8.51 -19.59 -4.41
CA GLY A 99 9.26 -19.09 -5.58
C GLY A 99 9.43 -20.11 -6.72
N ASN A 100 8.90 -21.32 -6.60
CA ASN A 100 8.95 -22.34 -7.64
C ASN A 100 7.57 -22.52 -8.30
N PRO A 101 7.50 -22.65 -9.63
CA PRO A 101 6.24 -22.95 -10.32
C PRO A 101 5.77 -24.37 -9.99
N LEU A 102 4.47 -24.60 -10.05
CA LEU A 102 3.90 -25.93 -10.02
C LEU A 102 4.29 -26.70 -11.29
N THR A 103 4.42 -28.03 -11.18
CA THR A 103 4.53 -28.88 -12.36
C THR A 103 3.23 -28.83 -13.18
N ALA A 104 3.28 -29.22 -14.46
CA ALA A 104 2.08 -29.27 -15.30
C ALA A 104 0.98 -30.16 -14.67
N GLN A 105 1.37 -31.32 -14.13
CA GLN A 105 0.43 -32.20 -13.45
C GLN A 105 -0.16 -31.62 -12.19
N ASP A 106 0.66 -30.98 -11.34
CA ASP A 106 0.16 -30.32 -10.10
C ASP A 106 -0.79 -29.16 -10.41
N LEU A 107 -0.57 -28.48 -11.56
CA LEU A 107 -1.44 -27.40 -12.02
C LEU A 107 -2.80 -27.96 -12.48
N GLU A 108 -2.82 -29.06 -13.24
CA GLU A 108 -4.08 -29.71 -13.63
C GLU A 108 -4.85 -30.22 -12.42
N ASP A 109 -4.18 -30.90 -11.49
CA ASP A 109 -4.80 -31.36 -10.24
C ASP A 109 -5.37 -30.20 -9.40
N LEU A 110 -4.72 -29.04 -9.43
CA LEU A 110 -5.21 -27.85 -8.74
C LEU A 110 -6.44 -27.23 -9.44
N LYS A 111 -6.45 -27.21 -10.80
CA LYS A 111 -7.61 -26.78 -11.59
C LYS A 111 -8.82 -27.66 -11.32
N ASP A 112 -8.63 -28.97 -11.36
CA ASP A 112 -9.70 -29.94 -11.07
C ASP A 112 -10.27 -29.73 -9.66
N LYS A 113 -9.40 -29.53 -8.67
CA LYS A 113 -9.80 -29.29 -7.29
C LYS A 113 -10.58 -27.96 -7.08
N LEU A 114 -10.35 -26.99 -7.95
CA LEU A 114 -10.98 -25.67 -7.93
C LEU A 114 -12.12 -25.54 -8.94
N ASP A 115 -12.51 -26.64 -9.62
CA ASP A 115 -13.54 -26.69 -10.68
C ASP A 115 -13.27 -25.68 -11.81
N ILE A 116 -11.99 -25.46 -12.16
CA ILE A 116 -11.58 -24.56 -13.23
C ILE A 116 -11.50 -25.33 -14.54
N VAL A 117 -12.57 -25.28 -15.34
CA VAL A 117 -12.64 -25.95 -16.64
C VAL A 117 -11.85 -25.20 -17.73
N ASP A 118 -11.96 -23.89 -17.77
CA ASP A 118 -11.23 -23.04 -18.73
C ASP A 118 -10.56 -21.89 -17.95
N PRO A 119 -9.23 -21.93 -17.81
CA PRO A 119 -8.50 -20.97 -16.96
C PRO A 119 -8.52 -19.53 -17.49
N PHE A 120 -8.93 -19.33 -18.76
CA PHE A 120 -9.00 -18.01 -19.40
C PHE A 120 -10.44 -17.49 -19.57
N LYS A 121 -11.44 -18.25 -19.12
CA LYS A 121 -12.83 -17.81 -19.11
C LYS A 121 -13.33 -17.55 -17.69
N LEU A 122 -13.91 -16.40 -17.51
CA LEU A 122 -14.59 -16.07 -16.25
C LEU A 122 -15.95 -16.80 -16.21
N PRO A 123 -16.30 -17.47 -15.08
CA PRO A 123 -17.65 -17.95 -14.83
C PRO A 123 -18.69 -16.82 -15.01
N LEU A 124 -19.88 -17.17 -15.46
CA LEU A 124 -20.92 -16.18 -15.79
C LEU A 124 -21.31 -15.32 -14.58
N ASP A 125 -21.46 -15.90 -13.42
CA ASP A 125 -21.76 -15.24 -12.16
C ASP A 125 -20.66 -14.24 -11.75
N VAL A 126 -19.39 -14.59 -11.95
CA VAL A 126 -18.25 -13.68 -11.71
C VAL A 126 -18.28 -12.52 -12.69
N ARG A 127 -18.58 -12.78 -13.98
CA ARG A 127 -18.70 -11.75 -14.99
C ARG A 127 -19.84 -10.76 -14.68
N GLU A 128 -21.01 -11.28 -14.28
CA GLU A 128 -22.14 -10.44 -13.85
C GLU A 128 -21.80 -9.60 -12.62
N HIS A 129 -21.09 -10.18 -11.65
CA HIS A 129 -20.63 -9.45 -10.46
C HIS A 129 -19.69 -8.30 -10.84
N ILE A 130 -18.76 -8.53 -11.77
CA ILE A 130 -17.86 -7.49 -12.30
C ILE A 130 -18.65 -6.37 -12.97
N LEU A 131 -19.62 -6.70 -13.82
CA LEU A 131 -20.47 -5.70 -14.49
C LEU A 131 -21.22 -4.81 -13.48
N LYS A 132 -21.89 -5.41 -12.51
CA LYS A 132 -22.56 -4.67 -11.42
C LYS A 132 -21.58 -3.80 -10.60
N THR A 133 -20.36 -4.30 -10.39
CA THR A 133 -19.33 -3.52 -9.69
C THR A 133 -18.88 -2.32 -10.53
N ASN A 134 -18.73 -2.49 -11.85
CA ASN A 134 -18.38 -1.40 -12.76
C ASN A 134 -19.48 -0.32 -12.82
N GLU A 135 -20.74 -0.71 -12.88
CA GLU A 135 -21.86 0.24 -12.83
C GLU A 135 -21.84 1.08 -11.55
N ARG A 136 -21.67 0.42 -10.40
CA ARG A 136 -21.50 1.12 -9.11
C ARG A 136 -20.30 2.06 -9.11
N ASN A 137 -19.17 1.64 -9.67
CA ASN A 137 -17.96 2.45 -9.73
C ASN A 137 -18.12 3.65 -10.66
N ASN A 138 -18.81 3.49 -11.81
CA ASN A 138 -19.14 4.58 -12.70
C ASN A 138 -19.99 5.65 -12.00
N HIS A 139 -21.00 5.22 -11.23
CA HIS A 139 -21.80 6.15 -10.43
C HIS A 139 -20.94 6.92 -9.38
N LEU A 140 -19.97 6.26 -8.76
CA LEU A 140 -19.04 6.94 -7.85
C LEU A 140 -18.15 7.96 -8.57
N VAL A 141 -17.70 7.65 -9.79
CA VAL A 141 -16.94 8.59 -10.64
C VAL A 141 -17.79 9.79 -11.03
N GLU A 142 -19.03 9.58 -11.44
CA GLU A 142 -19.96 10.67 -11.75
C GLU A 142 -20.20 11.57 -10.55
N LYS A 143 -20.45 10.99 -9.37
CA LYS A 143 -20.59 11.74 -8.12
C LYS A 143 -19.34 12.55 -7.80
N TRP A 144 -18.16 11.97 -8.01
CA TRP A 144 -16.90 12.67 -7.81
C TRP A 144 -16.76 13.85 -8.78
N ASN A 145 -17.04 13.65 -10.07
CA ASN A 145 -16.98 14.68 -11.09
C ASN A 145 -17.94 15.84 -10.79
N ASN A 146 -19.16 15.53 -10.36
CA ASN A 146 -20.14 16.53 -9.95
C ASN A 146 -19.66 17.33 -8.74
N ASN A 147 -19.12 16.67 -7.71
CA ASN A 147 -18.54 17.35 -6.55
C ASN A 147 -17.35 18.22 -6.94
N PHE A 148 -16.53 17.76 -7.89
CA PHE A 148 -15.36 18.51 -8.37
C PHE A 148 -15.78 19.77 -9.14
N ALA A 149 -16.85 19.69 -9.93
CA ALA A 149 -17.44 20.86 -10.60
C ALA A 149 -18.04 21.87 -9.60
N VAL A 150 -18.69 21.38 -8.52
CA VAL A 150 -19.16 22.24 -7.42
C VAL A 150 -17.98 22.90 -6.70
N TYR A 151 -16.92 22.14 -6.43
CA TYR A 151 -15.71 22.66 -5.80
C TYR A 151 -15.03 23.75 -6.63
N GLN A 152 -14.99 23.61 -7.95
CA GLN A 152 -14.47 24.62 -8.88
C GLN A 152 -15.20 25.96 -8.73
N LYS A 153 -16.53 25.93 -8.57
CA LYS A 153 -17.35 27.14 -8.41
C LYS A 153 -17.25 27.74 -7.02
N ALA A 154 -17.20 26.91 -6.00
CA ALA A 154 -17.19 27.33 -4.59
C ALA A 154 -15.80 27.83 -4.14
N CYS A 155 -14.72 27.24 -4.65
CA CYS A 155 -13.35 27.52 -4.21
C CYS A 155 -12.39 27.64 -5.43
N PRO A 156 -12.55 28.64 -6.32
CA PRO A 156 -11.84 28.72 -7.59
C PRO A 156 -10.29 28.74 -7.45
N GLU A 157 -9.76 29.46 -6.46
CA GLU A 157 -8.31 29.54 -6.25
C GLU A 157 -7.73 28.22 -5.78
N LEU A 158 -8.38 27.53 -4.83
CA LEU A 158 -7.95 26.22 -4.37
C LEU A 158 -8.10 25.16 -5.45
N TYR A 159 -9.16 25.24 -6.26
CA TYR A 159 -9.34 24.39 -7.42
C TYR A 159 -8.17 24.54 -8.42
N LYS A 160 -7.81 25.78 -8.75
CA LYS A 160 -6.68 26.08 -9.65
C LYS A 160 -5.36 25.49 -9.13
N GLN A 161 -5.11 25.65 -7.82
CA GLN A 161 -3.93 25.02 -7.17
C GLN A 161 -3.97 23.49 -7.29
N LEU A 162 -5.11 22.88 -6.98
CA LEU A 162 -5.28 21.43 -7.06
C LEU A 162 -5.06 20.91 -8.49
N VAL A 163 -5.66 21.55 -9.49
CA VAL A 163 -5.47 21.16 -10.90
C VAL A 163 -4.01 21.31 -11.34
N ASN A 164 -3.33 22.40 -10.96
CA ASN A 164 -1.91 22.57 -11.24
C ASN A 164 -1.05 21.47 -10.62
N TYR A 165 -1.45 20.94 -9.44
CA TYR A 165 -0.77 19.83 -8.81
C TYR A 165 -1.05 18.48 -9.49
N MET A 166 -2.27 18.28 -10.01
CA MET A 166 -2.65 17.06 -10.72
C MET A 166 -2.05 16.98 -12.12
N ASP A 167 -1.91 18.10 -12.81
CA ASP A 167 -1.38 18.18 -14.18
C ASP A 167 0.11 17.85 -14.32
N ASN A 168 0.83 17.69 -13.19
CA ASN A 168 2.26 17.38 -13.18
C ASN A 168 3.11 18.26 -14.11
N LYS A 169 2.73 19.52 -14.30
CA LYS A 169 3.49 20.43 -15.15
C LYS A 169 4.92 20.57 -14.65
N PRO A 170 5.92 20.53 -15.53
CA PRO A 170 7.30 20.71 -15.14
C PRO A 170 7.48 22.09 -14.51
N ILE A 171 8.19 22.13 -13.39
CA ILE A 171 8.51 23.35 -12.67
C ILE A 171 9.92 23.77 -13.08
N ASN A 172 10.10 25.03 -13.47
CA ASN A 172 11.43 25.57 -13.77
C ASN A 172 12.18 25.81 -12.45
N MET A 173 12.91 24.80 -12.00
CA MET A 173 13.66 24.84 -10.73
C MET A 173 14.74 25.92 -10.74
N LEU A 174 15.39 26.14 -11.89
CA LEU A 174 16.41 27.20 -12.01
C LEU A 174 15.82 28.60 -11.78
N HIS A 175 14.61 28.85 -12.26
CA HIS A 175 13.93 30.11 -12.02
C HIS A 175 13.58 30.29 -10.54
N LEU A 176 13.17 29.24 -9.85
CA LEU A 176 12.86 29.28 -8.43
C LEU A 176 14.10 29.56 -7.56
N LEU A 177 15.26 29.03 -7.96
CA LEU A 177 16.51 29.14 -7.20
C LEU A 177 17.37 30.38 -7.56
N LYS A 178 17.12 31.02 -8.70
CA LYS A 178 17.88 32.22 -9.15
C LYS A 178 17.82 33.41 -8.20
N GLN A 179 16.89 33.42 -7.26
CA GLN A 179 16.74 34.49 -6.28
C GLN A 179 17.60 34.28 -5.03
N GLU A 180 18.20 33.12 -4.88
CA GLU A 180 19.05 32.80 -3.73
C GLU A 180 20.50 33.14 -4.06
N GLN A 181 21.02 34.16 -3.40
CA GLN A 181 22.45 34.49 -3.48
C GLN A 181 23.22 33.60 -2.51
N ILE A 182 24.07 32.75 -3.05
CA ILE A 182 25.09 32.03 -2.27
C ILE A 182 26.30 32.96 -2.22
N ASP A 183 26.47 33.64 -1.12
CA ASP A 183 27.45 34.72 -0.93
C ASP A 183 28.79 34.27 -0.34
N LYS A 184 28.92 32.99 -0.04
CA LYS A 184 30.13 32.38 0.53
C LYS A 184 30.24 30.90 0.19
N ASP A 185 31.41 30.33 0.44
CA ASP A 185 31.63 28.87 0.33
C ASP A 185 30.88 28.11 1.41
N TYR A 186 30.11 27.12 1.00
CA TYR A 186 29.39 26.20 1.85
C TYR A 186 29.85 24.75 1.65
N SER A 187 29.78 23.96 2.69
CA SER A 187 29.84 22.52 2.51
C SER A 187 28.68 22.06 1.64
N MET A 188 28.83 20.96 0.88
CA MET A 188 27.74 20.40 0.07
C MET A 188 26.50 20.10 0.89
N ARG A 189 26.68 19.71 2.16
CA ARG A 189 25.59 19.46 3.12
C ARG A 189 24.81 20.74 3.42
N ASP A 190 25.51 21.81 3.76
CA ASP A 190 24.90 23.09 4.11
C ASP A 190 24.23 23.74 2.89
N ALA A 191 24.87 23.68 1.71
CA ALA A 191 24.27 24.14 0.46
C ALA A 191 22.96 23.39 0.14
N ASN A 192 22.96 22.06 0.29
CA ASN A 192 21.76 21.25 0.11
C ASN A 192 20.64 21.61 1.10
N GLN A 193 20.98 21.88 2.36
CA GLN A 193 20.02 22.28 3.38
C GLN A 193 19.36 23.62 3.02
N ILE A 194 20.14 24.62 2.58
CA ILE A 194 19.65 25.92 2.15
C ILE A 194 18.69 25.75 0.96
N ILE A 195 19.12 25.01 -0.07
CA ILE A 195 18.32 24.78 -1.28
C ILE A 195 17.00 24.04 -0.93
N LEU A 196 17.06 22.97 -0.14
CA LEU A 196 15.86 22.22 0.26
C LEU A 196 14.89 23.07 1.08
N LYS A 197 15.38 23.94 1.97
CA LYS A 197 14.55 24.87 2.74
C LYS A 197 13.81 25.81 1.79
N GLU A 198 14.49 26.41 0.84
CA GLU A 198 13.86 27.30 -0.14
C GLU A 198 12.86 26.58 -1.04
N LEU A 199 13.21 25.40 -1.52
CA LEU A 199 12.32 24.58 -2.34
C LEU A 199 11.06 24.16 -1.54
N SER A 200 11.19 23.80 -0.26
CA SER A 200 10.05 23.39 0.56
C SER A 200 9.05 24.53 0.77
N ASN A 201 9.52 25.77 0.84
CA ASN A 201 8.68 26.96 0.92
C ASN A 201 7.93 27.27 -0.38
N LYS A 202 8.55 27.01 -1.52
CA LYS A 202 8.02 27.31 -2.85
C LYS A 202 7.26 26.16 -3.49
N LEU A 203 7.46 24.93 -3.02
CA LEU A 203 6.90 23.70 -3.57
C LEU A 203 6.10 22.92 -2.50
N PRO A 204 4.82 23.26 -2.27
CA PRO A 204 4.00 22.60 -1.24
C PRO A 204 3.85 21.08 -1.41
N ARG A 205 4.17 20.54 -2.61
CA ARG A 205 4.17 19.09 -2.90
C ARG A 205 5.50 18.40 -2.58
N LEU A 206 6.53 19.16 -2.26
CA LEU A 206 7.82 18.59 -1.90
C LEU A 206 7.73 17.99 -0.51
N VAL A 207 7.74 16.69 -0.45
CA VAL A 207 7.79 15.92 0.80
C VAL A 207 9.04 15.06 0.76
N GLY A 208 9.82 15.13 1.82
CA GLY A 208 11.05 14.39 1.91
C GLY A 208 11.40 14.06 3.35
N GLY A 209 12.39 13.24 3.50
CA GLY A 209 12.99 12.86 4.75
C GLY A 209 14.30 12.14 4.49
N SER A 210 15.14 12.03 5.50
CA SER A 210 16.35 11.22 5.45
C SER A 210 16.42 10.29 6.64
N ALA A 211 17.16 9.20 6.48
CA ALA A 211 17.63 8.43 7.62
C ALA A 211 18.62 9.26 8.44
N ASP A 212 18.88 8.80 9.63
CA ASP A 212 19.94 9.36 10.48
C ASP A 212 21.32 9.07 9.84
N VAL A 213 21.95 10.10 9.30
CA VAL A 213 23.22 10.08 8.57
C VAL A 213 24.16 11.14 9.10
#